data_86beb061502c329da164548b48cea6b2
#
_entry.id   86beb061502c329da164548b48cea6b2
#
_cell.length_a   1.000
_cell.length_b   1.000
_cell.length_c   1.000
_cell.angle_alpha   90.00
_cell.angle_beta   90.00
_cell.angle_gamma   90.00
#
_symmetry.space_group_name_H-M   'P 1'
#
loop_
_entity.id
_entity.type
_entity.pdbx_description
1 polymer ?
#
loop_
_entity_poly.entity_id
_entity_poly.type
_entity_poly.pdbx_seq_one_letter_code
_entity_poly.pdbx_strand_id
1 'polypeptide(L)'
;MAESFKTGLRRPRNIARVSDLHARAADFLARQARLLEQRLYATLFEGASAAGVVEALRGYQNEDGGFGHGLEPDKRCPASQPLDVQVALETLVAAGTSDAAMLQRACDHLAAVGPDGGVPCVLPSIAAYPRADHWGDGDFPPGLNPTAAIAGLLHALGVDHPWVDTATDFCWRELDREVPHDAHGLAVTFGFLEHVPDRQRAEALAGPAAAQLPEAEWYLADADAEGYGLTPLAFAPTPDSRWRQLFDDAQIEAHLDRLERDQQADGGWPVTWEPPSEASRLEWRGIVTLGALRTLTAYGRLR
;
A
#
# COMPACT_ATOMS: atom_id res chain seq x y z
N MET A 1 52.27 9.22 -5.60
CA MET A 1 50.88 9.66 -5.85
C MET A 1 49.98 8.94 -4.86
N ALA A 2 49.55 9.64 -3.82
CA ALA A 2 48.70 9.10 -2.77
C ALA A 2 47.26 9.52 -3.06
N GLU A 3 46.42 8.59 -3.45
CA GLU A 3 44.96 8.80 -3.57
C GLU A 3 44.32 8.83 -2.18
N SER A 4 43.81 10.02 -1.88
CA SER A 4 43.08 10.29 -0.63
C SER A 4 41.67 9.71 -0.74
N PHE A 5 41.40 8.58 -0.08
CA PHE A 5 40.07 8.09 0.20
C PHE A 5 39.33 9.07 1.11
N LYS A 6 38.47 9.89 0.55
CA LYS A 6 37.47 10.65 1.33
C LYS A 6 36.38 9.70 1.82
N THR A 7 36.57 9.12 2.99
CA THR A 7 35.50 8.52 3.78
C THR A 7 34.53 9.64 4.18
N GLY A 8 33.36 9.68 3.51
CA GLY A 8 32.26 10.56 3.90
C GLY A 8 31.75 10.16 5.29
N LEU A 9 32.24 10.83 6.32
CA LEU A 9 31.72 10.74 7.68
C LEU A 9 30.27 11.25 7.67
N ARG A 10 29.30 10.32 7.79
CA ARG A 10 27.89 10.66 8.08
C ARG A 10 27.87 11.53 9.35
N ARG A 11 27.28 12.72 9.26
CA ARG A 11 27.04 13.57 10.45
C ARG A 11 26.19 12.77 11.43
N PRO A 12 26.52 12.73 12.73
CA PRO A 12 25.72 12.05 13.72
C PRO A 12 24.31 12.66 13.71
N ARG A 13 23.28 11.83 13.44
CA ARG A 13 21.88 12.24 13.51
C ARG A 13 21.58 12.64 14.95
N ASN A 14 20.88 13.76 15.12
CA ASN A 14 20.50 14.25 16.43
C ASN A 14 19.43 13.32 17.01
N ILE A 15 19.79 12.46 17.96
CA ILE A 15 18.91 11.47 18.62
C ILE A 15 17.65 12.13 19.19
N ALA A 16 17.77 13.36 19.72
CA ALA A 16 16.62 14.12 20.24
C ALA A 16 15.59 14.45 19.14
N ARG A 17 16.02 14.73 17.89
CA ARG A 17 15.12 15.02 16.77
C ARG A 17 14.39 13.76 16.29
N VAL A 18 15.03 12.62 16.33
CA VAL A 18 14.48 11.32 15.89
C VAL A 18 13.40 10.85 16.86
N SER A 19 13.63 10.94 18.19
CA SER A 19 12.62 10.60 19.20
C SER A 19 11.42 11.57 19.18
N ASP A 20 11.63 12.84 18.81
CA ASP A 20 10.58 13.83 18.65
C ASP A 20 9.66 13.53 17.45
N LEU A 21 10.22 13.11 16.29
CA LEU A 21 9.45 12.79 15.08
C LEU A 21 8.47 11.62 15.33
N HIS A 22 8.94 10.52 15.94
CA HIS A 22 8.08 9.38 16.28
C HIS A 22 7.00 9.78 17.30
N ALA A 23 7.36 10.47 18.38
CA ALA A 23 6.41 10.87 19.41
C ALA A 23 5.30 11.79 18.87
N ARG A 24 5.65 12.73 17.98
CA ARG A 24 4.67 13.60 17.32
C ARG A 24 3.73 12.84 16.39
N ALA A 25 4.26 11.85 15.64
CA ALA A 25 3.44 11.00 14.78
C ALA A 25 2.49 10.13 15.60
N ALA A 26 2.95 9.55 16.71
CA ALA A 26 2.13 8.77 17.62
C ALA A 26 0.97 9.63 18.21
N ASP A 27 1.28 10.86 18.63
CA ASP A 27 0.28 11.80 19.14
C ASP A 27 -0.73 12.22 18.03
N PHE A 28 -0.28 12.43 16.79
CA PHE A 28 -1.17 12.66 15.65
C PHE A 28 -2.11 11.48 15.43
N LEU A 29 -1.57 10.24 15.36
CA LEU A 29 -2.37 9.03 15.16
C LEU A 29 -3.41 8.85 16.28
N ALA A 30 -3.02 9.05 17.53
CA ALA A 30 -3.94 8.93 18.66
C ALA A 30 -5.11 9.92 18.59
N ARG A 31 -4.90 11.12 18.04
CA ARG A 31 -5.92 12.18 18.00
C ARG A 31 -6.76 12.20 16.72
N GLN A 32 -6.20 11.78 15.59
CA GLN A 32 -6.79 12.04 14.27
C GLN A 32 -7.05 10.79 13.43
N ALA A 33 -6.31 9.69 13.65
CA ALA A 33 -6.46 8.50 12.85
C ALA A 33 -7.70 7.67 13.27
N ARG A 34 -8.19 6.85 12.32
CA ARG A 34 -9.27 5.89 12.60
C ARG A 34 -8.81 4.86 13.62
N LEU A 35 -9.76 4.19 14.23
CA LEU A 35 -9.47 3.10 15.17
C LEU A 35 -8.57 2.02 14.55
N LEU A 36 -8.72 1.76 13.25
CA LEU A 36 -7.93 0.76 12.53
C LEU A 36 -6.43 1.10 12.55
N GLU A 37 -6.06 2.33 12.15
CA GLU A 37 -4.66 2.78 12.18
C GLU A 37 -4.11 2.87 13.60
N GLN A 38 -4.92 3.27 14.58
CA GLN A 38 -4.50 3.26 15.99
C GLN A 38 -4.20 1.84 16.49
N ARG A 39 -5.02 0.84 16.12
CA ARG A 39 -4.79 -0.57 16.48
C ARG A 39 -3.57 -1.14 15.77
N LEU A 40 -3.40 -0.80 14.48
CA LEU A 40 -2.23 -1.22 13.72
C LEU A 40 -0.95 -0.59 14.27
N TYR A 41 -0.97 0.70 14.62
CA TYR A 41 0.15 1.37 15.30
C TYR A 41 0.51 0.66 16.62
N ALA A 42 -0.47 0.41 17.47
CA ALA A 42 -0.23 -0.27 18.76
C ALA A 42 0.35 -1.69 18.56
N THR A 43 -0.07 -2.41 17.52
CA THR A 43 0.48 -3.73 17.17
C THR A 43 1.94 -3.60 16.72
N LEU A 44 2.27 -2.65 15.86
CA LEU A 44 3.58 -2.52 15.25
C LEU A 44 4.63 -1.90 16.17
N PHE A 45 4.25 -0.98 17.06
CA PHE A 45 5.18 -0.16 17.82
C PHE A 45 5.06 -0.27 19.35
N GLU A 46 3.93 -0.80 19.86
CA GLU A 46 3.68 -0.88 21.30
C GLU A 46 3.52 -2.34 21.79
N GLY A 47 3.67 -3.33 20.90
CA GLY A 47 3.58 -4.75 21.26
C GLY A 47 2.16 -5.23 21.57
N ALA A 48 1.12 -4.49 21.14
CA ALA A 48 -0.26 -4.91 21.29
C ALA A 48 -0.60 -6.10 20.40
N SER A 49 -1.61 -6.88 20.79
CA SER A 49 -2.10 -8.00 20.00
C SER A 49 -2.73 -7.53 18.68
N ALA A 50 -2.40 -8.21 17.57
CA ALA A 50 -3.02 -8.00 16.27
C ALA A 50 -4.53 -8.33 16.23
N ALA A 51 -5.06 -9.02 17.24
CA ALA A 51 -6.50 -9.25 17.36
C ALA A 51 -7.32 -7.95 17.35
N GLY A 52 -6.76 -6.85 17.89
CA GLY A 52 -7.40 -5.54 17.84
C GLY A 52 -7.53 -4.97 16.43
N VAL A 53 -6.60 -5.30 15.52
CA VAL A 53 -6.68 -4.94 14.10
C VAL A 53 -7.79 -5.73 13.41
N VAL A 54 -7.85 -7.05 13.64
CA VAL A 54 -8.90 -7.92 13.08
C VAL A 54 -10.29 -7.44 13.52
N GLU A 55 -10.48 -7.12 14.81
CA GLU A 55 -11.77 -6.62 15.31
C GLU A 55 -12.15 -5.27 14.70
N ALA A 56 -11.18 -4.38 14.46
CA ALA A 56 -11.47 -3.12 13.78
C ALA A 56 -11.88 -3.35 12.31
N LEU A 57 -11.22 -4.27 11.60
CA LEU A 57 -11.56 -4.64 10.22
C LEU A 57 -12.96 -5.26 10.09
N ARG A 58 -13.45 -6.00 11.11
CA ARG A 58 -14.81 -6.57 11.10
C ARG A 58 -15.90 -5.50 10.91
N GLY A 59 -15.66 -4.26 11.39
CA GLY A 59 -16.58 -3.15 11.19
C GLY A 59 -16.70 -2.67 9.74
N TYR A 60 -15.75 -3.05 8.88
CA TYR A 60 -15.74 -2.72 7.45
C TYR A 60 -16.20 -3.89 6.57
N GLN A 61 -16.30 -5.11 7.10
CA GLN A 61 -16.73 -6.28 6.33
C GLN A 61 -18.25 -6.39 6.32
N ASN A 62 -18.84 -6.37 5.13
CA ASN A 62 -20.28 -6.49 4.92
C ASN A 62 -20.77 -7.94 4.99
N GLU A 63 -22.12 -8.11 4.99
CA GLU A 63 -22.75 -9.43 5.00
C GLU A 63 -22.43 -10.26 3.76
N ASP A 64 -22.20 -9.63 2.62
CA ASP A 64 -21.77 -10.27 1.36
C ASP A 64 -20.30 -10.73 1.35
N GLY A 65 -19.57 -10.49 2.44
CA GLY A 65 -18.19 -10.89 2.63
C GLY A 65 -17.15 -9.88 2.15
N GLY A 66 -17.51 -8.92 1.30
CA GLY A 66 -16.62 -7.84 0.86
C GLY A 66 -16.42 -6.77 1.92
N PHE A 67 -15.60 -5.79 1.61
CA PHE A 67 -15.32 -4.65 2.48
C PHE A 67 -15.80 -3.36 1.85
N GLY A 68 -16.28 -2.44 2.68
CA GLY A 68 -16.81 -1.14 2.27
C GLY A 68 -16.67 -0.09 3.37
N HIS A 69 -17.70 0.75 3.54
CA HIS A 69 -17.75 1.79 4.57
C HIS A 69 -16.61 2.82 4.49
N GLY A 70 -16.03 2.99 3.29
CA GLY A 70 -14.92 3.91 3.08
C GLY A 70 -13.63 3.43 3.74
N LEU A 71 -13.37 2.12 3.74
CA LEU A 71 -12.09 1.58 4.21
C LEU A 71 -10.94 2.17 3.40
N GLU A 72 -11.10 2.29 2.08
CA GLU A 72 -10.30 3.18 1.25
C GLU A 72 -10.97 4.55 1.22
N PRO A 73 -10.31 5.62 1.74
CA PRO A 73 -11.00 6.87 2.09
C PRO A 73 -11.45 7.76 0.93
N ASP A 74 -11.00 7.53 -0.32
CA ASP A 74 -11.42 8.35 -1.47
C ASP A 74 -12.85 8.06 -1.95
N LYS A 75 -13.56 7.16 -1.27
CA LYS A 75 -14.99 6.90 -1.49
C LYS A 75 -15.71 6.65 -0.16
N ARG A 76 -16.92 7.17 -0.03
CA ARG A 76 -17.73 7.05 1.21
C ARG A 76 -18.86 6.05 1.06
N CYS A 77 -18.73 5.12 0.10
CA CYS A 77 -19.71 4.09 -0.19
C CYS A 77 -19.70 3.01 0.92
N PRO A 78 -20.87 2.68 1.53
CA PRO A 78 -20.93 1.59 2.49
C PRO A 78 -20.91 0.20 1.85
N ALA A 79 -21.31 0.08 0.57
CA ALA A 79 -21.31 -1.19 -0.14
C ALA A 79 -19.89 -1.68 -0.43
N SER A 80 -19.73 -2.98 -0.52
CA SER A 80 -18.46 -3.66 -0.77
C SER A 80 -17.81 -3.21 -2.08
N GLN A 81 -16.50 -3.02 -2.05
CA GLN A 81 -15.68 -2.60 -3.17
C GLN A 81 -14.41 -3.46 -3.24
N PRO A 82 -13.94 -3.88 -4.44
CA PRO A 82 -12.70 -4.66 -4.55
C PRO A 82 -11.48 -3.94 -3.95
N LEU A 83 -11.37 -2.62 -4.12
CA LEU A 83 -10.27 -1.85 -3.55
C LEU A 83 -10.30 -1.82 -2.01
N ASP A 84 -11.50 -1.83 -1.39
CA ASP A 84 -11.59 -1.96 0.07
C ASP A 84 -11.15 -3.36 0.54
N VAL A 85 -11.37 -4.41 -0.26
CA VAL A 85 -10.79 -5.74 0.02
C VAL A 85 -9.28 -5.70 -0.01
N GLN A 86 -8.67 -5.03 -1.02
CA GLN A 86 -7.21 -4.86 -1.07
C GLN A 86 -6.69 -4.20 0.22
N VAL A 87 -7.27 -3.07 0.65
CA VAL A 87 -6.84 -2.35 1.87
C VAL A 87 -6.97 -3.23 3.12
N ALA A 88 -8.02 -4.05 3.21
CA ALA A 88 -8.17 -5.00 4.32
C ALA A 88 -7.04 -6.04 4.33
N LEU A 89 -6.71 -6.62 3.17
CA LEU A 89 -5.62 -7.60 3.04
C LEU A 89 -4.25 -6.98 3.36
N GLU A 90 -3.96 -5.79 2.83
CA GLU A 90 -2.74 -5.03 3.16
C GLU A 90 -2.60 -4.79 4.66
N THR A 91 -3.71 -4.47 5.33
CA THR A 91 -3.75 -4.25 6.78
C THR A 91 -3.44 -5.55 7.55
N LEU A 92 -4.00 -6.68 7.13
CA LEU A 92 -3.73 -7.99 7.75
C LEU A 92 -2.27 -8.41 7.57
N VAL A 93 -1.72 -8.26 6.35
CA VAL A 93 -0.31 -8.53 6.08
C VAL A 93 0.59 -7.63 6.92
N ALA A 94 0.28 -6.33 6.99
CA ALA A 94 1.04 -5.37 7.78
C ALA A 94 1.01 -5.68 9.29
N ALA A 95 -0.12 -6.20 9.80
CA ALA A 95 -0.27 -6.62 11.20
C ALA A 95 0.36 -7.98 11.50
N GLY A 96 0.84 -8.71 10.47
CA GLY A 96 1.37 -10.06 10.61
C GLY A 96 0.33 -11.06 11.12
N THR A 97 -0.93 -10.93 10.69
CA THR A 97 -2.05 -11.74 11.16
C THR A 97 -3.01 -12.11 10.03
N SER A 98 -3.90 -13.06 10.32
CA SER A 98 -4.97 -13.46 9.40
C SER A 98 -6.23 -13.87 10.19
N ASP A 99 -7.37 -13.83 9.53
CA ASP A 99 -8.63 -14.43 10.01
C ASP A 99 -9.23 -15.25 8.87
N ALA A 100 -9.18 -16.58 9.00
CA ALA A 100 -9.56 -17.48 7.93
C ALA A 100 -11.02 -17.28 7.46
N ALA A 101 -11.97 -17.05 8.40
CA ALA A 101 -13.37 -16.84 8.05
C ALA A 101 -13.57 -15.51 7.29
N MET A 102 -12.89 -14.45 7.71
CA MET A 102 -12.89 -13.15 7.04
C MET A 102 -12.36 -13.27 5.62
N LEU A 103 -11.24 -13.97 5.44
CA LEU A 103 -10.58 -14.15 4.14
C LEU A 103 -11.41 -15.00 3.18
N GLN A 104 -12.00 -16.12 3.65
CA GLN A 104 -12.86 -16.95 2.81
C GLN A 104 -14.09 -16.16 2.30
N ARG A 105 -14.74 -15.40 3.17
CA ARG A 105 -15.87 -14.56 2.79
C ARG A 105 -15.45 -13.45 1.80
N ALA A 106 -14.27 -12.86 1.97
CA ALA A 106 -13.74 -11.88 1.01
C ALA A 106 -13.53 -12.51 -0.37
N CYS A 107 -12.98 -13.72 -0.42
CA CYS A 107 -12.81 -14.45 -1.68
C CYS A 107 -14.15 -14.83 -2.32
N ASP A 108 -15.18 -15.24 -1.53
CA ASP A 108 -16.54 -15.50 -2.02
C ASP A 108 -17.15 -14.25 -2.68
N HIS A 109 -16.98 -13.08 -2.05
CA HIS A 109 -17.40 -11.80 -2.63
C HIS A 109 -16.67 -11.49 -3.94
N LEU A 110 -15.34 -11.63 -3.97
CA LEU A 110 -14.54 -11.40 -5.17
C LEU A 110 -14.92 -12.36 -6.30
N ALA A 111 -15.24 -13.63 -6.00
CA ALA A 111 -15.75 -14.60 -6.98
C ALA A 111 -17.10 -14.19 -7.56
N ALA A 112 -17.96 -13.57 -6.74
CA ALA A 112 -19.27 -13.10 -7.20
C ALA A 112 -19.18 -11.88 -8.12
N VAL A 113 -18.23 -10.96 -7.87
CA VAL A 113 -18.06 -9.73 -8.66
C VAL A 113 -17.08 -9.88 -9.82
N GLY A 114 -16.18 -10.86 -9.78
CA GLY A 114 -15.17 -11.16 -10.81
C GLY A 114 -15.05 -12.67 -11.05
N PRO A 115 -16.07 -13.32 -11.63
CA PRO A 115 -16.07 -14.77 -11.81
C PRO A 115 -14.95 -15.27 -12.74
N ASP A 116 -14.46 -14.42 -13.65
CA ASP A 116 -13.34 -14.71 -14.56
C ASP A 116 -11.96 -14.35 -13.97
N GLY A 117 -11.93 -14.05 -12.66
CA GLY A 117 -10.72 -13.75 -11.89
C GLY A 117 -10.37 -12.27 -11.80
N GLY A 118 -10.70 -11.47 -12.81
CA GLY A 118 -10.44 -10.03 -12.80
C GLY A 118 -11.53 -9.26 -12.07
N VAL A 119 -11.14 -8.25 -11.29
CA VAL A 119 -12.08 -7.31 -10.64
C VAL A 119 -11.74 -5.86 -10.99
N PRO A 120 -12.75 -4.96 -11.06
CA PRO A 120 -12.50 -3.52 -11.22
C PRO A 120 -11.98 -2.90 -9.92
N CYS A 121 -11.40 -1.69 -10.00
CA CYS A 121 -11.02 -0.94 -8.79
C CYS A 121 -12.23 -0.69 -7.87
N VAL A 122 -13.32 -0.23 -8.45
CA VAL A 122 -14.57 0.07 -7.75
C VAL A 122 -15.78 -0.41 -8.56
N LEU A 123 -16.91 -0.56 -7.88
CA LEU A 123 -18.19 -0.96 -8.47
C LEU A 123 -19.11 0.26 -8.65
N PRO A 124 -20.07 0.25 -9.58
CA PRO A 124 -21.00 1.38 -9.83
C PRO A 124 -21.81 1.83 -8.61
N SER A 125 -21.88 1.02 -7.56
CA SER A 125 -22.54 1.42 -6.30
C SER A 125 -21.95 2.67 -5.65
N ILE A 126 -20.71 3.07 -5.99
CA ILE A 126 -20.10 4.30 -5.49
C ILE A 126 -20.79 5.56 -6.01
N ALA A 127 -21.46 5.51 -7.17
CA ALA A 127 -22.04 6.68 -7.84
C ALA A 127 -23.02 7.48 -6.96
N ALA A 128 -23.67 6.83 -6.00
CA ALA A 128 -24.62 7.44 -5.08
C ALA A 128 -23.97 8.15 -3.88
N TYR A 129 -22.64 8.07 -3.72
CA TYR A 129 -21.95 8.53 -2.52
C TYR A 129 -20.83 9.54 -2.84
N PRO A 130 -20.41 10.36 -1.86
CA PRO A 130 -19.23 11.22 -2.01
C PRO A 130 -17.98 10.38 -2.35
N ARG A 131 -17.24 10.81 -3.33
CA ARG A 131 -16.05 10.13 -3.84
C ARG A 131 -15.10 11.11 -4.52
N ALA A 132 -13.85 10.74 -4.68
CA ALA A 132 -12.89 11.49 -5.45
C ALA A 132 -13.25 11.47 -6.95
N ASP A 133 -12.96 12.56 -7.66
CA ASP A 133 -13.37 12.75 -9.06
C ASP A 133 -12.83 11.66 -10.00
N HIS A 134 -11.64 11.11 -9.72
CA HIS A 134 -11.04 10.06 -10.54
C HIS A 134 -11.83 8.74 -10.52
N TRP A 135 -12.72 8.53 -9.55
CA TRP A 135 -13.59 7.35 -9.54
C TRP A 135 -14.81 7.47 -10.47
N GLY A 136 -15.10 8.66 -11.00
CA GLY A 136 -16.24 8.87 -11.90
C GLY A 136 -17.53 8.24 -11.37
N ASP A 137 -18.24 7.50 -12.20
CA ASP A 137 -19.45 6.76 -11.82
C ASP A 137 -19.19 5.29 -11.40
N GLY A 138 -17.90 4.92 -11.25
CA GLY A 138 -17.52 3.56 -10.84
C GLY A 138 -17.62 2.51 -11.94
N ASP A 139 -17.65 2.93 -13.19
CA ASP A 139 -17.69 2.05 -14.36
C ASP A 139 -16.26 1.77 -14.85
N PHE A 140 -15.62 0.79 -14.23
CA PHE A 140 -14.27 0.34 -14.57
C PHE A 140 -14.30 -1.09 -15.07
N PRO A 141 -13.52 -1.43 -16.12
CA PRO A 141 -13.30 -2.81 -16.47
C PRO A 141 -12.46 -3.53 -15.42
N PRO A 142 -12.57 -4.87 -15.32
CA PRO A 142 -11.60 -5.65 -14.58
C PRO A 142 -10.18 -5.42 -15.13
N GLY A 143 -9.21 -5.31 -14.20
CA GLY A 143 -7.83 -5.00 -14.57
C GLY A 143 -6.80 -5.53 -13.57
N LEU A 144 -5.50 -5.38 -13.91
CA LEU A 144 -4.42 -5.75 -13.00
C LEU A 144 -4.49 -4.98 -11.67
N ASN A 145 -4.84 -3.70 -11.73
CA ASN A 145 -5.16 -2.93 -10.52
C ASN A 145 -6.68 -2.99 -10.27
N PRO A 146 -7.18 -3.58 -9.17
CA PRO A 146 -6.47 -4.09 -8.00
C PRO A 146 -6.21 -5.61 -8.01
N THR A 147 -6.60 -6.34 -9.05
CA THR A 147 -6.62 -7.82 -9.05
C THR A 147 -5.25 -8.41 -8.69
N ALA A 148 -4.16 -7.88 -9.26
CA ALA A 148 -2.82 -8.39 -9.00
C ALA A 148 -2.38 -8.15 -7.53
N ALA A 149 -2.71 -6.97 -6.96
CA ALA A 149 -2.45 -6.72 -5.55
C ALA A 149 -3.20 -7.71 -4.67
N ILE A 150 -4.50 -7.92 -4.91
CA ILE A 150 -5.35 -8.83 -4.13
C ILE A 150 -4.81 -10.26 -4.24
N ALA A 151 -4.52 -10.76 -5.45
CA ALA A 151 -3.99 -12.10 -5.65
C ALA A 151 -2.65 -12.29 -4.94
N GLY A 152 -1.71 -11.34 -5.06
CA GLY A 152 -0.43 -11.35 -4.36
C GLY A 152 -0.59 -11.40 -2.84
N LEU A 153 -1.47 -10.57 -2.28
CA LEU A 153 -1.74 -10.53 -0.85
C LEU A 153 -2.39 -11.82 -0.33
N LEU A 154 -3.30 -12.43 -1.11
CA LEU A 154 -3.92 -13.71 -0.76
C LEU A 154 -2.88 -14.85 -0.79
N HIS A 155 -1.95 -14.85 -1.76
CA HIS A 155 -0.80 -15.77 -1.75
C HIS A 155 0.10 -15.55 -0.53
N ALA A 156 0.41 -14.30 -0.17
CA ALA A 156 1.20 -13.96 1.01
C ALA A 156 0.54 -14.45 2.31
N LEU A 157 -0.80 -14.41 2.38
CA LEU A 157 -1.59 -14.88 3.51
C LEU A 157 -1.84 -16.40 3.49
N GLY A 158 -1.41 -17.11 2.43
CA GLY A 158 -1.59 -18.55 2.29
C GLY A 158 -3.06 -18.99 2.15
N VAL A 159 -3.88 -18.17 1.49
CA VAL A 159 -5.31 -18.43 1.33
C VAL A 159 -5.52 -19.49 0.24
N ASP A 160 -6.21 -20.57 0.60
CA ASP A 160 -6.67 -21.61 -0.32
C ASP A 160 -8.15 -21.36 -0.67
N HIS A 161 -8.37 -20.88 -1.90
CA HIS A 161 -9.71 -20.60 -2.41
C HIS A 161 -9.72 -20.62 -3.95
N PRO A 162 -10.73 -21.23 -4.64
CA PRO A 162 -10.72 -21.35 -6.11
C PRO A 162 -10.59 -20.03 -6.87
N TRP A 163 -11.10 -18.93 -6.29
CA TRP A 163 -10.96 -17.62 -6.92
C TRP A 163 -9.50 -17.14 -6.99
N VAL A 164 -8.64 -17.52 -6.03
CA VAL A 164 -7.22 -17.14 -6.03
C VAL A 164 -6.50 -17.70 -7.27
N ASP A 165 -6.80 -18.95 -7.63
CA ASP A 165 -6.26 -19.58 -8.85
C ASP A 165 -6.77 -18.85 -10.11
N THR A 166 -8.07 -18.56 -10.15
CA THR A 166 -8.69 -17.84 -11.28
C THR A 166 -8.13 -16.42 -11.44
N ALA A 167 -7.94 -15.71 -10.32
CA ALA A 167 -7.32 -14.37 -10.32
C ALA A 167 -5.83 -14.42 -10.71
N THR A 168 -5.11 -15.46 -10.30
CA THR A 168 -3.72 -15.68 -10.70
C THR A 168 -3.61 -15.89 -12.22
N ASP A 169 -4.50 -16.71 -12.79
CA ASP A 169 -4.57 -16.94 -14.23
C ASP A 169 -4.96 -15.66 -14.99
N PHE A 170 -5.88 -14.87 -14.44
CA PHE A 170 -6.21 -13.54 -15.00
C PHE A 170 -4.98 -12.64 -15.02
N CYS A 171 -4.26 -12.50 -13.90
CA CYS A 171 -3.06 -11.66 -13.82
C CYS A 171 -2.01 -12.09 -14.84
N TRP A 172 -1.76 -13.40 -14.99
CA TRP A 172 -0.81 -13.89 -15.97
C TRP A 172 -1.23 -13.60 -17.41
N ARG A 173 -2.52 -13.75 -17.75
CA ARG A 173 -3.01 -13.43 -19.11
C ARG A 173 -2.82 -11.96 -19.45
N GLU A 174 -3.15 -11.06 -18.49
CA GLU A 174 -2.99 -9.63 -18.74
C GLU A 174 -1.51 -9.23 -18.82
N LEU A 175 -0.65 -9.75 -17.97
CA LEU A 175 0.79 -9.49 -17.99
C LEU A 175 1.50 -10.05 -19.22
N ASP A 176 1.03 -11.17 -19.79
CA ASP A 176 1.53 -11.69 -21.08
C ASP A 176 1.13 -10.81 -22.26
N ARG A 177 0.02 -10.08 -22.15
CA ARG A 177 -0.43 -9.14 -23.18
C ARG A 177 0.36 -7.85 -23.12
N GLU A 178 0.47 -7.27 -21.91
CA GLU A 178 1.11 -5.99 -21.72
C GLU A 178 1.53 -5.79 -20.25
N VAL A 179 2.75 -5.33 -20.05
CA VAL A 179 3.23 -4.86 -18.76
C VAL A 179 2.73 -3.42 -18.56
N PRO A 180 2.18 -3.06 -17.38
CA PRO A 180 1.70 -1.71 -17.12
C PRO A 180 2.75 -0.61 -17.37
N HIS A 181 2.28 0.55 -17.85
CA HIS A 181 3.11 1.73 -18.10
C HIS A 181 2.92 2.84 -17.05
N ASP A 182 2.18 2.57 -16.01
CA ASP A 182 1.94 3.48 -14.89
C ASP A 182 2.44 2.89 -13.57
N ALA A 183 2.78 3.76 -12.63
CA ALA A 183 3.40 3.36 -11.36
C ALA A 183 2.47 2.51 -10.48
N HIS A 184 1.14 2.72 -10.53
CA HIS A 184 0.19 1.91 -9.76
C HIS A 184 0.06 0.50 -10.32
N GLY A 185 -0.08 0.39 -11.64
CA GLY A 185 -0.09 -0.89 -12.34
C GLY A 185 1.20 -1.69 -12.09
N LEU A 186 2.35 -1.01 -12.10
CA LEU A 186 3.64 -1.63 -11.77
C LEU A 186 3.72 -2.04 -10.30
N ALA A 187 3.24 -1.21 -9.36
CA ALA A 187 3.28 -1.54 -7.94
C ALA A 187 2.46 -2.80 -7.61
N VAL A 188 1.24 -2.91 -8.15
CA VAL A 188 0.42 -4.13 -7.96
C VAL A 188 1.03 -5.34 -8.67
N THR A 189 1.67 -5.14 -9.83
CA THR A 189 2.41 -6.18 -10.54
C THR A 189 3.58 -6.69 -9.70
N PHE A 190 4.41 -5.82 -9.16
CA PHE A 190 5.52 -6.21 -8.30
C PHE A 190 5.04 -6.92 -7.03
N GLY A 191 3.95 -6.47 -6.41
CA GLY A 191 3.32 -7.17 -5.27
C GLY A 191 2.87 -8.58 -5.63
N PHE A 192 2.27 -8.78 -6.80
CA PHE A 192 1.90 -10.08 -7.32
C PHE A 192 3.12 -10.98 -7.56
N LEU A 193 4.13 -10.48 -8.29
CA LEU A 193 5.36 -11.22 -8.59
C LEU A 193 6.16 -11.59 -7.34
N GLU A 194 6.01 -10.86 -6.25
CA GLU A 194 6.67 -11.16 -4.98
C GLU A 194 6.12 -12.43 -4.34
N HIS A 195 4.81 -12.68 -4.43
CA HIS A 195 4.12 -13.70 -3.64
C HIS A 195 3.56 -14.87 -4.46
N VAL A 196 3.37 -14.72 -5.78
CA VAL A 196 2.81 -15.79 -6.60
C VAL A 196 3.69 -17.05 -6.59
N PRO A 197 3.12 -18.28 -6.55
CA PRO A 197 3.89 -19.53 -6.43
C PRO A 197 4.81 -19.84 -7.62
N ASP A 198 4.42 -19.48 -8.86
CA ASP A 198 5.26 -19.67 -10.06
C ASP A 198 6.44 -18.70 -10.05
N ARG A 199 7.48 -19.07 -9.30
CA ARG A 199 8.69 -18.24 -9.12
C ARG A 199 9.47 -18.05 -10.40
N GLN A 200 9.51 -19.08 -11.27
CA GLN A 200 10.24 -19.00 -12.54
C GLN A 200 9.62 -17.95 -13.46
N ARG A 201 8.30 -17.96 -13.61
CA ARG A 201 7.56 -16.98 -14.42
C ARG A 201 7.66 -15.58 -13.83
N ALA A 202 7.52 -15.47 -12.50
CA ALA A 202 7.67 -14.20 -11.79
C ALA A 202 9.05 -13.56 -12.01
N GLU A 203 10.13 -14.35 -11.96
CA GLU A 203 11.49 -13.87 -12.21
C GLU A 203 11.72 -13.46 -13.66
N ALA A 204 11.16 -14.21 -14.61
CA ALA A 204 11.25 -13.87 -16.04
C ALA A 204 10.58 -12.52 -16.38
N LEU A 205 9.49 -12.18 -15.66
CA LEU A 205 8.74 -10.94 -15.89
C LEU A 205 9.27 -9.75 -15.09
N ALA A 206 10.01 -9.98 -14.01
CA ALA A 206 10.53 -8.91 -13.13
C ALA A 206 11.41 -7.91 -13.87
N GLY A 207 12.29 -8.39 -14.77
CA GLY A 207 13.15 -7.51 -15.59
C GLY A 207 12.37 -6.61 -16.55
N PRO A 208 11.48 -7.15 -17.40
CA PRO A 208 10.57 -6.36 -18.22
C PRO A 208 9.76 -5.32 -17.43
N ALA A 209 9.19 -5.69 -16.27
CA ALA A 209 8.44 -4.76 -15.42
C ALA A 209 9.33 -3.65 -14.86
N ALA A 210 10.53 -3.99 -14.39
CA ALA A 210 11.48 -2.99 -13.88
C ALA A 210 11.93 -2.00 -14.96
N ALA A 211 12.03 -2.44 -16.21
CA ALA A 211 12.42 -1.58 -17.33
C ALA A 211 11.38 -0.50 -17.66
N GLN A 212 10.09 -0.70 -17.30
CA GLN A 212 9.05 0.30 -17.50
C GLN A 212 9.07 1.42 -16.44
N LEU A 213 9.59 1.13 -15.22
CA LEU A 213 9.44 2.01 -14.07
C LEU A 213 10.02 3.43 -14.28
N PRO A 214 11.19 3.65 -14.89
CA PRO A 214 11.74 4.99 -15.06
C PRO A 214 10.87 5.95 -15.88
N GLU A 215 10.07 5.42 -16.81
CA GLU A 215 9.22 6.20 -17.72
C GLU A 215 7.72 6.10 -17.34
N ALA A 216 7.41 5.42 -16.23
CA ALA A 216 6.03 5.17 -15.84
C ALA A 216 5.33 6.46 -15.43
N GLU A 217 4.09 6.64 -15.89
CA GLU A 217 3.23 7.71 -15.38
C GLU A 217 3.08 7.62 -13.86
N TRP A 218 3.04 8.76 -13.18
CA TRP A 218 2.95 8.86 -11.71
C TRP A 218 4.09 8.18 -10.93
N TYR A 219 5.27 8.00 -11.56
CA TYR A 219 6.47 7.63 -10.84
C TYR A 219 7.35 8.85 -10.57
N LEU A 220 7.68 9.06 -9.31
CA LEU A 220 8.54 10.17 -8.86
C LEU A 220 9.93 9.64 -8.50
N ALA A 221 10.81 9.59 -9.50
CA ALA A 221 12.19 9.14 -9.33
C ALA A 221 13.04 10.12 -8.51
N ASP A 222 12.78 11.43 -8.66
CA ASP A 222 13.47 12.51 -7.96
C ASP A 222 12.78 12.83 -6.63
N ALA A 223 13.55 12.83 -5.55
CA ALA A 223 13.03 13.15 -4.22
C ALA A 223 12.55 14.61 -4.08
N ASP A 224 12.98 15.53 -4.94
CA ASP A 224 12.54 16.92 -4.93
C ASP A 224 11.35 17.17 -5.91
N ALA A 225 10.90 16.15 -6.64
CA ALA A 225 9.72 16.27 -7.50
C ALA A 225 8.46 16.64 -6.69
N GLU A 226 7.67 17.55 -7.25
CA GLU A 226 6.38 17.96 -6.68
C GLU A 226 5.22 17.21 -7.33
N GLY A 227 4.08 17.17 -6.66
CA GLY A 227 2.84 16.57 -7.15
C GLY A 227 2.59 15.16 -6.62
N TYR A 228 1.64 14.49 -7.27
CA TYR A 228 1.21 13.14 -6.92
C TYR A 228 2.01 12.09 -7.69
N GLY A 229 2.39 11.03 -6.99
CA GLY A 229 3.03 9.87 -7.60
C GLY A 229 3.63 8.91 -6.57
N LEU A 230 4.01 7.73 -7.04
CA LEU A 230 4.70 6.72 -6.25
C LEU A 230 6.21 6.95 -6.31
N THR A 231 6.85 6.91 -5.16
CA THR A 231 8.30 7.07 -5.02
C THR A 231 8.99 5.69 -4.95
N PRO A 232 10.33 5.61 -5.06
CA PRO A 232 11.08 4.39 -4.78
C PRO A 232 10.70 3.68 -3.48
N LEU A 233 10.31 4.43 -2.44
CA LEU A 233 9.91 3.87 -1.15
C LEU A 233 8.55 3.15 -1.19
N ALA A 234 7.70 3.40 -2.19
CA ALA A 234 6.47 2.62 -2.41
C ALA A 234 6.79 1.20 -2.89
N PHE A 235 7.86 1.02 -3.67
CA PHE A 235 8.31 -0.27 -4.19
C PHE A 235 9.28 -0.99 -3.23
N ALA A 236 10.01 -0.23 -2.44
CA ALA A 236 10.98 -0.74 -1.48
C ALA A 236 10.76 -0.09 -0.10
N PRO A 237 9.64 -0.40 0.59
CA PRO A 237 9.32 0.19 1.89
C PRO A 237 10.26 -0.26 3.02
N THR A 238 11.05 -1.30 2.79
CA THR A 238 12.07 -1.80 3.75
C THR A 238 13.38 -2.11 3.05
N PRO A 239 14.53 -2.15 3.77
CA PRO A 239 15.80 -2.55 3.19
C PRO A 239 15.80 -3.97 2.60
N ASP A 240 14.98 -4.85 3.18
CA ASP A 240 14.86 -6.26 2.77
C ASP A 240 13.80 -6.49 1.70
N SER A 241 13.13 -5.43 1.22
CA SER A 241 12.15 -5.53 0.13
C SER A 241 12.81 -6.14 -1.11
N ARG A 242 12.14 -7.13 -1.73
CA ARG A 242 12.64 -7.83 -2.93
C ARG A 242 13.08 -6.85 -4.03
N TRP A 243 12.34 -5.75 -4.20
CA TRP A 243 12.55 -4.76 -5.26
C TRP A 243 13.52 -3.65 -4.87
N ARG A 244 14.12 -3.69 -3.66
CA ARG A 244 15.09 -2.70 -3.18
C ARG A 244 16.29 -2.52 -4.13
N GLN A 245 16.69 -3.60 -4.79
CA GLN A 245 17.81 -3.62 -5.74
C GLN A 245 17.56 -2.81 -7.04
N LEU A 246 16.32 -2.42 -7.31
CA LEU A 246 15.97 -1.57 -8.46
C LEU A 246 16.43 -0.11 -8.27
N PHE A 247 16.77 0.28 -7.05
CA PHE A 247 17.10 1.65 -6.68
C PHE A 247 18.48 1.70 -6.06
N ASP A 248 19.28 2.71 -6.45
CA ASP A 248 20.56 2.93 -5.81
C ASP A 248 20.41 3.52 -4.39
N ASP A 249 21.49 3.43 -3.60
CA ASP A 249 21.45 3.89 -2.21
C ASP A 249 21.25 5.41 -2.11
N ALA A 250 21.78 6.20 -3.06
CA ALA A 250 21.62 7.64 -3.04
C ALA A 250 20.18 8.06 -3.28
N GLN A 251 19.50 7.38 -4.20
CA GLN A 251 18.07 7.59 -4.48
C GLN A 251 17.21 7.28 -3.26
N ILE A 252 17.39 6.12 -2.64
CA ILE A 252 16.65 5.74 -1.42
C ILE A 252 16.93 6.73 -0.27
N GLU A 253 18.20 7.09 -0.03
CA GLU A 253 18.56 8.05 1.02
C GLU A 253 17.92 9.42 0.79
N ALA A 254 17.87 9.91 -0.46
CA ALA A 254 17.21 11.18 -0.79
C ALA A 254 15.70 11.15 -0.48
N HIS A 255 15.01 10.07 -0.85
CA HIS A 255 13.60 9.91 -0.54
C HIS A 255 13.32 9.72 0.96
N LEU A 256 14.21 9.05 1.70
CA LEU A 256 14.10 8.96 3.16
C LEU A 256 14.32 10.33 3.82
N ASP A 257 15.28 11.12 3.34
CA ASP A 257 15.51 12.48 3.83
C ASP A 257 14.29 13.39 3.52
N ARG A 258 13.66 13.23 2.36
CA ARG A 258 12.41 13.92 2.01
C ARG A 258 11.29 13.48 2.98
N LEU A 259 11.11 12.19 3.19
CA LEU A 259 10.10 11.65 4.07
C LEU A 259 10.26 12.20 5.51
N GLU A 260 11.48 12.30 6.05
CA GLU A 260 11.72 12.94 7.36
C GLU A 260 11.34 14.43 7.37
N ARG A 261 11.59 15.17 6.27
CA ARG A 261 11.27 16.60 6.18
C ARG A 261 9.78 16.90 6.06
N ASP A 262 9.03 15.99 5.47
CA ASP A 262 7.61 16.19 5.13
C ASP A 262 6.67 16.08 6.32
N GLN A 263 7.14 15.65 7.52
CA GLN A 263 6.33 15.66 8.72
C GLN A 263 5.86 17.07 9.05
N GLN A 264 4.55 17.25 9.14
CA GLN A 264 3.92 18.54 9.43
C GLN A 264 3.99 18.93 10.91
N ALA A 265 3.64 20.18 11.20
CA ALA A 265 3.70 20.72 12.57
C ALA A 265 2.80 19.99 13.57
N ASP A 266 1.71 19.39 13.10
CA ASP A 266 0.79 18.59 13.91
C ASP A 266 1.25 17.13 14.13
N GLY A 267 2.37 16.73 13.52
CA GLY A 267 2.97 15.39 13.64
C GLY A 267 2.60 14.40 12.53
N GLY A 268 1.58 14.67 11.72
CA GLY A 268 1.16 13.84 10.60
C GLY A 268 1.93 14.14 9.31
N TRP A 269 1.82 13.24 8.33
CA TRP A 269 2.29 13.48 6.96
C TRP A 269 1.16 13.99 6.07
N PRO A 270 1.47 14.81 5.06
CA PRO A 270 0.47 15.32 4.12
C PRO A 270 0.05 14.24 3.13
N VAL A 271 -1.11 14.42 2.52
CA VAL A 271 -1.50 13.80 1.25
C VAL A 271 -1.16 14.76 0.10
N THR A 272 -0.79 14.22 -1.06
CA THR A 272 -0.37 14.98 -2.24
C THR A 272 -1.46 15.09 -3.31
N TRP A 273 -2.68 14.64 -2.99
CA TRP A 273 -3.88 14.75 -3.83
C TRP A 273 -5.02 15.37 -3.04
N GLU A 274 -6.15 15.66 -3.70
CA GLU A 274 -7.33 16.23 -3.09
C GLU A 274 -8.36 15.14 -2.73
N PRO A 275 -8.49 14.76 -1.46
CA PRO A 275 -9.53 13.84 -1.01
C PRO A 275 -10.94 14.46 -1.11
N PRO A 276 -12.00 13.63 -1.22
CA PRO A 276 -13.36 14.11 -1.44
C PRO A 276 -13.97 14.87 -0.25
N SER A 277 -13.33 14.85 0.90
CA SER A 277 -13.78 15.56 2.11
C SER A 277 -12.65 15.72 3.12
N GLU A 278 -12.86 16.60 4.11
CA GLU A 278 -11.91 16.75 5.22
C GLU A 278 -11.82 15.46 6.07
N ALA A 279 -12.91 14.72 6.23
CA ALA A 279 -12.87 13.41 6.90
C ALA A 279 -11.98 12.43 6.16
N SER A 280 -12.12 12.34 4.83
CA SER A 280 -11.24 11.51 3.98
C SER A 280 -9.79 11.95 4.07
N ARG A 281 -9.53 13.27 4.11
CA ARG A 281 -8.17 13.81 4.27
C ARG A 281 -7.54 13.37 5.58
N LEU A 282 -8.25 13.43 6.70
CA LEU A 282 -7.75 13.00 8.01
C LEU A 282 -7.51 11.49 8.04
N GLU A 283 -8.41 10.70 7.45
CA GLU A 283 -8.26 9.25 7.34
C GLU A 283 -7.02 8.87 6.51
N TRP A 284 -6.85 9.50 5.33
CA TRP A 284 -5.64 9.33 4.53
C TRP A 284 -4.38 9.75 5.27
N ARG A 285 -4.40 10.88 5.97
CA ARG A 285 -3.26 11.31 6.75
C ARG A 285 -2.89 10.31 7.85
N GLY A 286 -3.87 9.62 8.44
CA GLY A 286 -3.63 8.49 9.36
C GLY A 286 -2.86 7.35 8.68
N ILE A 287 -3.32 6.94 7.50
CA ILE A 287 -2.69 5.87 6.69
C ILE A 287 -1.26 6.24 6.30
N VAL A 288 -1.06 7.42 5.69
CA VAL A 288 0.27 7.84 5.21
C VAL A 288 1.25 8.10 6.36
N THR A 289 0.76 8.59 7.52
CA THR A 289 1.57 8.78 8.72
C THR A 289 2.08 7.43 9.25
N LEU A 290 1.22 6.44 9.32
CA LEU A 290 1.61 5.09 9.75
C LEU A 290 2.58 4.44 8.75
N GLY A 291 2.34 4.61 7.45
CA GLY A 291 3.25 4.18 6.38
C GLY A 291 4.65 4.81 6.50
N ALA A 292 4.71 6.13 6.72
CA ALA A 292 5.96 6.86 6.92
C ALA A 292 6.74 6.34 8.14
N LEU A 293 6.06 6.13 9.29
CA LEU A 293 6.68 5.55 10.48
C LEU A 293 7.27 4.16 10.21
N ARG A 294 6.53 3.30 9.52
CA ARG A 294 6.98 1.94 9.18
C ARG A 294 8.26 1.99 8.33
N THR A 295 8.23 2.77 7.26
CA THR A 295 9.37 2.91 6.35
C THR A 295 10.59 3.49 7.06
N LEU A 296 10.43 4.61 7.78
CA LEU A 296 11.53 5.23 8.49
C LEU A 296 12.12 4.32 9.58
N THR A 297 11.28 3.55 10.27
CA THR A 297 11.74 2.57 11.28
C THR A 297 12.50 1.43 10.62
N ALA A 298 11.99 0.85 9.53
CA ALA A 298 12.64 -0.25 8.81
C ALA A 298 14.02 0.15 8.28
N TYR A 299 14.17 1.38 7.79
CA TYR A 299 15.47 1.91 7.35
C TYR A 299 16.35 2.46 8.49
N GLY A 300 15.96 2.23 9.77
CA GLY A 300 16.75 2.66 10.93
C GLY A 300 16.84 4.18 11.09
N ARG A 301 15.88 4.92 10.51
CA ARG A 301 15.79 6.38 10.63
C ARG A 301 15.10 6.81 11.94
N LEU A 302 14.25 5.95 12.48
CA LEU A 302 13.61 6.07 13.79
C LEU A 302 14.14 4.98 14.73
N ARG A 303 14.39 5.32 15.99
CA ARG A 303 14.81 4.41 17.05
C ARG A 303 13.88 4.54 18.25
#